data_252b02825dd2ac84778fd53d3a55806a
#
_entry.id   252b02825dd2ac84778fd53d3a55806a
#
_cell.length_a   1.000
_cell.length_b   1.000
_cell.length_c   1.000
_cell.angle_alpha   90.00
_cell.angle_beta   90.00
_cell.angle_gamma   90.00
#
_symmetry.space_group_name_H-M   'P 1'
#
loop_
_entity.id
_entity.type
_entity.pdbx_description
1 polymer ?
#
loop_
_entity_poly.entity_id
_entity_poly.type
_entity_poly.pdbx_seq_one_letter_code
_entity_poly.pdbx_strand_id
1 'polypeptide(L)'
;MHSKAAKGLRQNNIFIRVKNTFESEHTGTLITVDYVTNSPCVEIIAGCKGIFALELFDQNMADSIHDFDREVLAIIRRFKAHIVSKDIHANTITYFLSTNLKIVKRIQAVVEERFPEAELNQQKIAIVSAIGTDMQAPGILAKAVKAVASKNVTVLEVYQLMRQVDMQFIVSESDNDATLKGLHAAFVAVLDHGRAICIAS
;
A
#
# COMPACT_ATOMS: atom_id res chain seq x y z
N MET A 1 -19.01 0.02 9.63
CA MET A 1 -19.62 1.19 8.93
C MET A 1 -19.28 1.14 7.46
N HIS A 2 -20.22 1.44 6.56
CA HIS A 2 -19.95 1.40 5.11
C HIS A 2 -19.19 2.65 4.66
N SER A 3 -18.14 2.51 3.86
CA SER A 3 -17.27 3.61 3.43
C SER A 3 -17.99 4.77 2.72
N LYS A 4 -19.05 4.46 1.93
CA LYS A 4 -19.86 5.49 1.25
C LYS A 4 -20.64 6.37 2.24
N ALA A 5 -21.17 5.79 3.33
CA ALA A 5 -21.87 6.54 4.37
C ALA A 5 -20.90 7.46 5.12
N ALA A 6 -19.71 6.95 5.47
CA ALA A 6 -18.67 7.76 6.10
C ALA A 6 -18.26 8.95 5.22
N LYS A 7 -18.12 8.73 3.90
CA LYS A 7 -17.76 9.80 2.95
C LYS A 7 -18.82 10.91 2.93
N GLY A 8 -20.11 10.55 2.84
CA GLY A 8 -21.20 11.53 2.81
C GLY A 8 -21.29 12.36 4.09
N LEU A 9 -21.13 11.74 5.25
CA LEU A 9 -21.14 12.43 6.54
C LEU A 9 -19.93 13.37 6.68
N ARG A 10 -18.75 12.92 6.28
CA ARG A 10 -17.53 13.74 6.28
C ARG A 10 -17.67 14.99 5.38
N GLN A 11 -18.25 14.84 4.17
CA GLN A 11 -18.42 15.96 3.25
C GLN A 11 -19.38 17.05 3.79
N ASN A 12 -20.30 16.67 4.69
CA ASN A 12 -21.25 17.58 5.31
C ASN A 12 -20.85 17.96 6.75
N ASN A 13 -19.62 17.65 7.16
CA ASN A 13 -19.10 17.97 8.50
C ASN A 13 -19.94 17.38 9.65
N ILE A 14 -20.52 16.19 9.42
CA ILE A 14 -21.36 15.49 10.41
C ILE A 14 -20.51 14.50 11.18
N PHE A 15 -20.48 14.62 12.50
CA PHE A 15 -19.77 13.70 13.39
C PHE A 15 -20.47 12.33 13.44
N ILE A 16 -19.67 11.27 13.57
CA ILE A 16 -20.15 9.91 13.68
C ILE A 16 -19.73 9.35 15.03
N ARG A 17 -20.71 8.84 15.79
CA ARG A 17 -20.41 8.11 17.03
C ARG A 17 -20.73 6.63 16.83
N VAL A 18 -19.70 5.81 17.00
CA VAL A 18 -19.81 4.34 16.93
C VAL A 18 -19.88 3.81 18.35
N LYS A 19 -20.95 3.07 18.68
CA LYS A 19 -21.16 2.44 19.99
C LYS A 19 -21.34 0.94 19.85
N ASN A 20 -20.98 0.20 20.90
CA ASN A 20 -21.33 -1.20 21.04
C ASN A 20 -22.76 -1.29 21.60
N THR A 21 -23.63 -2.01 20.91
CA THR A 21 -25.05 -2.18 21.33
C THR A 21 -25.18 -2.90 22.66
N PHE A 22 -24.20 -3.75 23.01
CA PHE A 22 -24.20 -4.54 24.25
C PHE A 22 -23.56 -3.79 25.43
N GLU A 23 -23.00 -2.60 25.21
CA GLU A 23 -22.35 -1.76 26.21
C GLU A 23 -22.87 -0.32 26.06
N SER A 24 -24.16 -0.12 26.32
CA SER A 24 -24.86 1.17 26.10
C SER A 24 -24.27 2.33 26.88
N GLU A 25 -23.72 2.06 28.07
CA GLU A 25 -23.12 3.07 28.96
C GLU A 25 -21.76 3.57 28.47
N HIS A 26 -21.09 2.78 27.62
CA HIS A 26 -19.80 3.22 27.05
C HIS A 26 -20.00 4.35 26.06
N THR A 27 -19.20 5.42 26.16
CA THR A 27 -19.29 6.61 25.31
C THR A 27 -19.06 6.31 23.81
N GLY A 28 -18.39 5.19 23.51
CA GLY A 28 -18.06 4.77 22.16
C GLY A 28 -16.94 5.59 21.53
N THR A 29 -16.73 5.43 20.21
CA THR A 29 -15.73 6.15 19.43
C THR A 29 -16.38 7.28 18.67
N LEU A 30 -15.92 8.51 18.87
CA LEU A 30 -16.34 9.66 18.07
C LEU A 30 -15.39 9.85 16.90
N ILE A 31 -15.94 9.91 15.70
CA ILE A 31 -15.22 10.18 14.45
C ILE A 31 -15.57 11.62 14.04
N THR A 32 -14.57 12.48 14.02
CA THR A 32 -14.71 13.90 13.62
C THR A 32 -13.88 14.18 12.37
N VAL A 33 -14.14 15.32 11.73
CA VAL A 33 -13.38 15.75 10.55
C VAL A 33 -12.12 16.51 10.98
N ASP A 34 -12.17 17.17 12.12
CA ASP A 34 -11.16 18.15 12.58
C ASP A 34 -10.17 17.56 13.59
N TYR A 35 -10.16 16.22 13.74
CA TYR A 35 -9.23 15.59 14.65
C TYR A 35 -7.80 15.68 14.09
N VAL A 36 -6.95 16.38 14.79
CA VAL A 36 -5.50 16.47 14.52
C VAL A 36 -4.77 15.91 15.72
N THR A 37 -3.91 14.92 15.50
CA THR A 37 -3.01 14.44 16.56
C THR A 37 -1.83 15.39 16.68
N ASN A 38 -1.39 15.65 17.92
CA ASN A 38 -0.19 16.45 18.17
C ASN A 38 1.11 15.64 18.08
N SER A 39 1.02 14.38 17.68
CA SER A 39 2.18 13.49 17.52
C SER A 39 1.96 12.51 16.37
N PRO A 40 3.02 12.19 15.63
CA PRO A 40 2.99 11.18 14.59
C PRO A 40 2.53 9.82 15.16
N CYS A 41 1.54 9.21 14.51
CA CYS A 41 1.00 7.94 14.97
C CYS A 41 0.72 7.01 13.79
N VAL A 42 1.26 5.80 13.83
CA VAL A 42 0.83 4.71 12.94
C VAL A 42 -0.35 4.00 13.60
N GLU A 43 -1.50 4.09 12.96
CA GLU A 43 -2.76 3.59 13.49
C GLU A 43 -3.09 2.18 12.97
N ILE A 44 -2.73 1.91 11.72
CA ILE A 44 -3.05 0.67 11.02
C ILE A 44 -1.81 0.15 10.30
N ILE A 45 -1.56 -1.16 10.44
CA ILE A 45 -0.61 -1.88 9.62
C ILE A 45 -1.38 -2.98 8.90
N ALA A 46 -1.37 -2.96 7.58
CA ALA A 46 -2.12 -3.86 6.74
C ALA A 46 -1.22 -4.50 5.68
N GLY A 47 -1.38 -5.79 5.43
CA GLY A 47 -0.69 -6.53 4.36
C GLY A 47 -1.68 -7.02 3.31
N CYS A 48 -1.31 -6.90 2.04
CA CYS A 48 -2.04 -7.42 0.90
C CYS A 48 -1.15 -8.41 0.14
N LYS A 49 -1.56 -9.66 0.10
CA LYS A 49 -0.91 -10.77 -0.61
C LYS A 49 -1.61 -11.06 -1.95
N GLY A 50 -1.03 -11.93 -2.75
CA GLY A 50 -1.62 -12.38 -4.03
C GLY A 50 -1.46 -11.36 -5.15
N ILE A 51 -0.44 -10.53 -5.06
CA ILE A 51 -0.08 -9.53 -6.06
C ILE A 51 1.13 -10.04 -6.84
N PHE A 52 1.13 -9.79 -8.14
CA PHE A 52 2.27 -10.04 -9.03
C PHE A 52 2.81 -8.70 -9.52
N ALA A 53 4.10 -8.48 -9.33
CA ALA A 53 4.85 -7.46 -10.04
C ALA A 53 5.20 -8.02 -11.42
N LEU A 54 4.85 -7.30 -12.48
CA LEU A 54 5.28 -7.54 -13.85
C LEU A 54 6.10 -6.32 -14.27
N GLU A 55 7.41 -6.52 -14.38
CA GLU A 55 8.37 -5.50 -14.74
C GLU A 55 8.75 -5.64 -16.22
N LEU A 56 8.75 -4.52 -16.92
CA LEU A 56 9.17 -4.38 -18.31
C LEU A 56 10.33 -3.39 -18.35
N PHE A 57 11.49 -3.84 -18.80
CA PHE A 57 12.68 -3.02 -18.99
C PHE A 57 13.08 -3.00 -20.47
N ASP A 58 13.35 -1.80 -21.02
CA ASP A 58 13.92 -1.61 -22.34
C ASP A 58 14.80 -0.37 -22.38
N GLN A 59 16.03 -0.50 -22.85
CA GLN A 59 16.99 0.59 -22.90
C GLN A 59 16.52 1.80 -23.72
N ASN A 60 15.68 1.55 -24.74
CA ASN A 60 15.16 2.58 -25.64
C ASN A 60 13.79 3.11 -25.21
N MET A 61 13.27 2.66 -24.06
CA MET A 61 11.93 3.04 -23.59
C MET A 61 11.82 4.53 -23.20
N ALA A 62 12.90 5.13 -22.75
CA ALA A 62 12.90 6.49 -22.15
C ALA A 62 12.21 7.53 -23.04
N ASP A 63 12.42 7.48 -24.35
CA ASP A 63 11.84 8.46 -25.29
C ASP A 63 10.37 8.18 -25.64
N SER A 64 9.87 6.98 -25.36
CA SER A 64 8.53 6.52 -25.75
C SER A 64 7.77 5.79 -24.64
N ILE A 65 8.14 6.03 -23.39
CA ILE A 65 7.62 5.30 -22.22
C ILE A 65 6.09 5.34 -22.11
N HIS A 66 5.47 6.43 -22.52
CA HIS A 66 4.01 6.57 -22.52
C HIS A 66 3.33 5.70 -23.58
N ASP A 67 4.00 5.41 -24.69
CA ASP A 67 3.48 4.52 -25.74
C ASP A 67 3.58 3.07 -25.28
N PHE A 68 4.71 2.67 -24.72
CA PHE A 68 4.87 1.38 -24.05
C PHE A 68 3.80 1.17 -22.98
N ASP A 69 3.64 2.12 -22.05
CA ASP A 69 2.64 2.06 -20.98
C ASP A 69 1.22 1.88 -21.56
N ARG A 70 0.85 2.67 -22.56
CA ARG A 70 -0.48 2.61 -23.18
C ARG A 70 -0.78 1.24 -23.77
N GLU A 71 0.18 0.65 -24.48
CA GLU A 71 0.02 -0.66 -25.13
C GLU A 71 -0.05 -1.78 -24.08
N VAL A 72 0.84 -1.79 -23.12
CA VAL A 72 0.82 -2.80 -22.02
C VAL A 72 -0.47 -2.70 -21.21
N LEU A 73 -0.94 -1.49 -20.90
CA LEU A 73 -2.23 -1.28 -20.24
C LEU A 73 -3.40 -1.84 -21.06
N ALA A 74 -3.38 -1.70 -22.39
CA ALA A 74 -4.40 -2.29 -23.27
C ALA A 74 -4.38 -3.81 -23.20
N ILE A 75 -3.19 -4.42 -23.18
CA ILE A 75 -3.03 -5.88 -23.02
C ILE A 75 -3.58 -6.32 -21.66
N ILE A 76 -3.17 -5.68 -20.56
CA ILE A 76 -3.63 -6.02 -19.20
C ILE A 76 -5.16 -5.95 -19.11
N ARG A 77 -5.77 -4.90 -19.66
CA ARG A 77 -7.24 -4.72 -19.69
C ARG A 77 -7.95 -5.82 -20.47
N ARG A 78 -7.39 -6.27 -21.61
CA ARG A 78 -7.92 -7.38 -22.41
C ARG A 78 -8.05 -8.67 -21.60
N PHE A 79 -7.10 -8.92 -20.69
CA PHE A 79 -7.13 -10.07 -19.79
C PHE A 79 -7.94 -9.82 -18.50
N LYS A 80 -8.55 -8.64 -18.33
CA LYS A 80 -9.34 -8.24 -17.15
C LYS A 80 -8.56 -8.37 -15.83
N ALA A 81 -7.24 -8.23 -15.88
CA ALA A 81 -6.42 -8.19 -14.68
C ALA A 81 -6.59 -6.84 -13.97
N HIS A 82 -6.70 -6.89 -12.64
CA HIS A 82 -6.82 -5.69 -11.84
C HIS A 82 -5.45 -5.11 -11.53
N ILE A 83 -5.23 -3.86 -11.89
CA ILE A 83 -4.02 -3.12 -11.57
C ILE A 83 -4.21 -2.47 -10.20
N VAL A 84 -3.40 -2.86 -9.23
CA VAL A 84 -3.38 -2.29 -7.87
C VAL A 84 -2.63 -0.96 -7.89
N SER A 85 -1.45 -0.96 -8.52
CA SER A 85 -0.57 0.18 -8.68
C SER A 85 0.32 -0.03 -9.89
N LYS A 86 1.01 1.01 -10.32
CA LYS A 86 2.11 0.92 -11.28
C LYS A 86 3.18 1.93 -10.91
N ASP A 87 4.40 1.62 -11.29
CA ASP A 87 5.52 2.52 -11.18
C ASP A 87 6.21 2.70 -12.54
N ILE A 88 6.75 3.88 -12.78
CA ILE A 88 7.38 4.25 -14.04
C ILE A 88 8.71 4.94 -13.72
N HIS A 89 9.79 4.32 -14.15
CA HIS A 89 11.13 4.89 -14.17
C HIS A 89 11.57 5.15 -15.61
N ALA A 90 12.76 5.71 -15.81
CA ALA A 90 13.24 6.11 -17.13
C ALA A 90 13.13 5.01 -18.20
N ASN A 91 13.52 3.78 -17.88
CA ASN A 91 13.58 2.65 -18.83
C ASN A 91 12.79 1.44 -18.33
N THR A 92 12.00 1.59 -17.26
CA THR A 92 11.33 0.47 -16.60
C THR A 92 9.91 0.85 -16.25
N ILE A 93 8.98 -0.07 -16.49
CA ILE A 93 7.60 0.06 -16.00
C ILE A 93 7.27 -1.20 -15.21
N THR A 94 6.83 -1.03 -13.97
CA THR A 94 6.36 -2.13 -13.12
C THR A 94 4.86 -2.03 -12.92
N TYR A 95 4.13 -3.09 -13.22
CA TYR A 95 2.70 -3.21 -12.99
C TYR A 95 2.45 -4.17 -11.83
N PHE A 96 1.75 -3.70 -10.81
CA PHE A 96 1.32 -4.53 -9.67
C PHE A 96 -0.09 -5.03 -9.92
N LEU A 97 -0.21 -6.34 -10.18
CA LEU A 97 -1.43 -6.99 -10.65
C LEU A 97 -2.04 -7.88 -9.58
N SER A 98 -3.28 -7.63 -9.21
CA SER A 98 -4.08 -8.55 -8.40
C SER A 98 -4.83 -9.50 -9.33
N THR A 99 -4.23 -10.66 -9.61
CA THR A 99 -4.77 -11.69 -10.49
C THR A 99 -4.08 -13.03 -10.21
N ASN A 100 -4.41 -14.08 -10.94
CA ASN A 100 -3.74 -15.36 -10.81
C ASN A 100 -2.54 -15.51 -11.77
N LEU A 101 -1.61 -16.39 -11.41
CA LEU A 101 -0.38 -16.63 -12.17
C LEU A 101 -0.64 -17.01 -13.63
N LYS A 102 -1.72 -17.74 -13.92
CA LYS A 102 -2.07 -18.13 -15.30
C LYS A 102 -2.35 -16.92 -16.18
N ILE A 103 -3.04 -15.92 -15.63
CA ILE A 103 -3.33 -14.67 -16.34
C ILE A 103 -2.05 -13.86 -16.50
N VAL A 104 -1.22 -13.76 -15.47
CA VAL A 104 0.07 -13.04 -15.55
C VAL A 104 0.95 -13.61 -16.65
N LYS A 105 1.12 -14.94 -16.71
CA LYS A 105 1.89 -15.61 -17.79
C LYS A 105 1.33 -15.36 -19.20
N ARG A 106 0.00 -15.27 -19.33
CA ARG A 106 -0.62 -14.94 -20.61
C ARG A 106 -0.40 -13.49 -21.02
N ILE A 107 -0.45 -12.56 -20.06
CA ILE A 107 -0.11 -11.15 -20.28
C ILE A 107 1.35 -11.06 -20.71
N GLN A 108 2.25 -11.69 -19.95
CA GLN A 108 3.69 -11.71 -20.25
C GLN A 108 3.95 -12.19 -21.68
N ALA A 109 3.40 -13.34 -22.09
CA ALA A 109 3.60 -13.87 -23.43
C ALA A 109 3.17 -12.90 -24.56
N VAL A 110 2.04 -12.19 -24.37
CA VAL A 110 1.58 -11.19 -25.35
C VAL A 110 2.46 -9.93 -25.34
N VAL A 111 2.98 -9.55 -24.18
CA VAL A 111 3.91 -8.40 -24.05
C VAL A 111 5.27 -8.77 -24.69
N GLU A 112 5.79 -9.97 -24.46
CA GLU A 112 7.01 -10.47 -25.10
C GLU A 112 6.88 -10.51 -26.64
N GLU A 113 5.75 -10.96 -27.17
CA GLU A 113 5.48 -10.94 -28.61
C GLU A 113 5.45 -9.51 -29.16
N ARG A 114 4.89 -8.57 -28.40
CA ARG A 114 4.75 -7.16 -28.81
C ARG A 114 6.04 -6.36 -28.69
N PHE A 115 6.86 -6.68 -27.69
CA PHE A 115 8.10 -6.00 -27.36
C PHE A 115 9.26 -7.00 -27.21
N PRO A 116 9.74 -7.58 -28.32
CA PRO A 116 10.71 -8.68 -28.29
C PRO A 116 12.10 -8.26 -27.76
N GLU A 117 12.41 -6.97 -27.78
CA GLU A 117 13.69 -6.45 -27.27
C GLU A 117 13.62 -6.12 -25.76
N ALA A 118 12.41 -6.10 -25.20
CA ALA A 118 12.23 -5.76 -23.79
C ALA A 118 12.46 -6.98 -22.90
N GLU A 119 13.12 -6.76 -21.77
CA GLU A 119 13.28 -7.76 -20.72
C GLU A 119 12.05 -7.73 -19.80
N LEU A 120 11.43 -8.90 -19.60
CA LEU A 120 10.30 -9.06 -18.69
C LEU A 120 10.67 -9.91 -17.50
N ASN A 121 10.36 -9.37 -16.33
CA ASN A 121 10.45 -10.07 -15.05
C ASN A 121 9.08 -10.16 -14.39
N GLN A 122 8.84 -11.27 -13.70
CA GLN A 122 7.66 -11.39 -12.84
C GLN A 122 8.03 -11.90 -11.46
N GLN A 123 7.43 -11.32 -10.44
CA GLN A 123 7.63 -11.75 -9.07
C GLN A 123 6.31 -11.70 -8.29
N LYS A 124 6.09 -12.70 -7.42
CA LYS A 124 4.99 -12.68 -6.47
C LYS A 124 5.38 -11.85 -5.26
N ILE A 125 4.60 -10.82 -4.99
CA ILE A 125 4.91 -9.82 -3.96
C ILE A 125 3.76 -9.65 -2.96
N ALA A 126 4.07 -8.98 -1.86
CA ALA A 126 3.09 -8.41 -0.96
C ALA A 126 3.33 -6.91 -0.80
N ILE A 127 2.25 -6.17 -0.61
CA ILE A 127 2.28 -4.75 -0.25
C ILE A 127 1.90 -4.65 1.21
N VAL A 128 2.79 -4.13 2.04
CA VAL A 128 2.54 -3.88 3.46
C VAL A 128 2.51 -2.39 3.69
N SER A 129 1.36 -1.90 4.19
CA SER A 129 1.12 -0.48 4.42
C SER A 129 1.10 -0.17 5.91
N ALA A 130 1.84 0.85 6.32
CA ALA A 130 1.72 1.51 7.60
C ALA A 130 0.97 2.83 7.39
N ILE A 131 -0.23 2.93 7.96
CA ILE A 131 -1.16 4.05 7.75
C ILE A 131 -1.33 4.79 9.07
N GLY A 132 -1.30 6.11 9.01
CA GLY A 132 -1.42 6.91 10.23
C GLY A 132 -1.59 8.40 9.97
N THR A 133 -1.54 9.16 11.04
CA THR A 133 -1.60 10.62 11.03
C THR A 133 -0.21 11.22 11.25
N ASP A 134 0.03 12.38 10.61
CA ASP A 134 1.28 13.14 10.72
C ASP A 134 2.55 12.31 10.43
N MET A 135 2.49 11.51 9.36
CA MET A 135 3.60 10.67 8.92
C MET A 135 4.76 11.48 8.29
N GLN A 136 4.71 12.82 8.40
CA GLN A 136 5.72 13.75 7.90
C GLN A 136 6.93 13.89 8.84
N ALA A 137 6.77 13.48 10.11
CA ALA A 137 7.83 13.68 11.09
C ALA A 137 9.16 13.06 10.64
N PRO A 138 10.27 13.81 10.74
CA PRO A 138 11.58 13.32 10.37
C PRO A 138 11.92 12.01 11.10
N GLY A 139 12.46 11.04 10.35
CA GLY A 139 12.88 9.76 10.91
C GLY A 139 11.82 8.67 10.97
N ILE A 140 10.53 8.94 10.74
CA ILE A 140 9.49 7.90 10.73
C ILE A 140 9.79 6.84 9.66
N LEU A 141 10.10 7.25 8.44
CA LEU A 141 10.47 6.33 7.36
C LEU A 141 11.71 5.53 7.71
N ALA A 142 12.75 6.17 8.26
CA ALA A 142 13.96 5.49 8.69
C ALA A 142 13.68 4.45 9.77
N LYS A 143 12.83 4.77 10.75
CA LYS A 143 12.37 3.83 11.79
C LYS A 143 11.65 2.63 11.18
N ALA A 144 10.77 2.86 10.19
CA ALA A 144 10.03 1.81 9.51
C ALA A 144 10.96 0.88 8.71
N VAL A 145 11.86 1.44 7.90
CA VAL A 145 12.86 0.66 7.13
C VAL A 145 13.74 -0.16 8.08
N LYS A 146 14.23 0.43 9.17
CA LYS A 146 15.02 -0.28 10.18
C LYS A 146 14.24 -1.43 10.81
N ALA A 147 12.96 -1.23 11.09
CA ALA A 147 12.11 -2.27 11.66
C ALA A 147 11.92 -3.47 10.71
N VAL A 148 11.73 -3.21 9.42
CA VAL A 148 11.63 -4.25 8.38
C VAL A 148 12.98 -4.97 8.21
N ALA A 149 14.07 -4.22 8.08
CA ALA A 149 15.41 -4.77 7.92
C ALA A 149 15.82 -5.65 9.12
N SER A 150 15.40 -5.30 10.36
CA SER A 150 15.67 -6.10 11.55
C SER A 150 15.04 -7.50 11.53
N LYS A 151 14.07 -7.73 10.63
CA LYS A 151 13.47 -9.05 10.38
C LYS A 151 14.13 -9.82 9.24
N ASN A 152 15.29 -9.36 8.76
CA ASN A 152 16.01 -9.92 7.62
C ASN A 152 15.17 -9.96 6.34
N VAL A 153 14.31 -8.96 6.15
CA VAL A 153 13.48 -8.80 4.96
C VAL A 153 14.17 -7.88 3.98
N THR A 154 14.25 -8.30 2.72
CA THR A 154 14.67 -7.45 1.61
C THR A 154 13.48 -6.65 1.12
N VAL A 155 13.59 -5.33 1.23
CA VAL A 155 12.58 -4.41 0.69
C VAL A 155 12.87 -4.20 -0.80
N LEU A 156 11.89 -4.47 -1.65
CA LEU A 156 11.99 -4.27 -3.09
C LEU A 156 11.78 -2.80 -3.43
N GLU A 157 10.73 -2.20 -2.87
CA GLU A 157 10.39 -0.79 -3.08
C GLU A 157 9.74 -0.20 -1.83
N VAL A 158 9.86 1.11 -1.66
CA VAL A 158 9.18 1.88 -0.61
C VAL A 158 8.49 3.08 -1.23
N TYR A 159 7.21 3.24 -0.95
CA TYR A 159 6.46 4.41 -1.35
C TYR A 159 6.01 5.23 -0.15
N GLN A 160 6.18 6.53 -0.24
CA GLN A 160 5.57 7.49 0.64
C GLN A 160 4.98 8.62 -0.21
N LEU A 161 3.66 8.71 -0.25
CA LEU A 161 2.97 9.72 -1.05
C LEU A 161 3.13 11.13 -0.45
N MET A 162 2.97 12.16 -1.27
CA MET A 162 3.04 13.56 -0.82
C MET A 162 2.04 13.89 0.31
N ARG A 163 0.92 13.17 0.39
CA ARG A 163 -0.04 13.31 1.50
C ARG A 163 0.49 12.82 2.83
N GLN A 164 1.53 12.00 2.81
CA GLN A 164 2.25 11.47 3.98
C GLN A 164 1.32 10.90 5.08
N VAL A 165 0.29 10.19 4.64
CA VAL A 165 -0.64 9.48 5.53
C VAL A 165 -0.38 7.98 5.57
N ASP A 166 0.47 7.49 4.67
CA ASP A 166 0.86 6.08 4.57
C ASP A 166 2.30 5.91 4.07
N MET A 167 2.89 4.79 4.45
CA MET A 167 4.12 4.25 3.87
C MET A 167 3.81 2.84 3.40
N GLN A 168 4.20 2.51 2.17
CA GLN A 168 4.00 1.19 1.58
C GLN A 168 5.33 0.53 1.32
N PHE A 169 5.46 -0.72 1.77
CA PHE A 169 6.63 -1.56 1.58
C PHE A 169 6.26 -2.69 0.61
N ILE A 170 6.95 -2.77 -0.51
CA ILE A 170 6.85 -3.89 -1.44
C ILE A 170 7.93 -4.89 -1.07
N VAL A 171 7.50 -6.10 -0.77
CA VAL A 171 8.38 -7.19 -0.34
C VAL A 171 7.99 -8.48 -1.06
N SER A 172 8.84 -9.51 -1.01
CA SER A 172 8.44 -10.85 -1.44
C SER A 172 7.19 -11.29 -0.67
N GLU A 173 6.29 -12.04 -1.31
CA GLU A 173 5.07 -12.52 -0.62
C GLU A 173 5.39 -13.34 0.62
N SER A 174 6.49 -14.12 0.61
CA SER A 174 6.96 -14.88 1.76
C SER A 174 7.28 -14.00 2.98
N ASP A 175 7.69 -12.77 2.74
CA ASP A 175 8.17 -11.85 3.79
C ASP A 175 7.06 -10.97 4.37
N ASN A 176 5.83 -11.10 3.86
CA ASN A 176 4.68 -10.30 4.33
C ASN A 176 4.51 -10.35 5.85
N ASP A 177 4.51 -11.54 6.44
CA ASP A 177 4.21 -11.72 7.87
C ASP A 177 5.37 -11.21 8.76
N ALA A 178 6.61 -11.35 8.29
CA ALA A 178 7.78 -10.80 8.97
C ALA A 178 7.75 -9.27 8.94
N THR A 179 7.39 -8.69 7.79
CA THR A 179 7.25 -7.24 7.60
C THR A 179 6.15 -6.67 8.51
N LEU A 180 4.97 -7.29 8.52
CA LEU A 180 3.86 -6.89 9.41
C LEU A 180 4.30 -6.89 10.87
N LYS A 181 4.92 -7.97 11.34
CA LYS A 181 5.42 -8.09 12.73
C LYS A 181 6.50 -7.06 13.05
N GLY A 182 7.39 -6.77 12.11
CA GLY A 182 8.43 -5.76 12.28
C GLY A 182 7.87 -4.37 12.48
N LEU A 183 6.97 -3.95 11.59
CA LEU A 183 6.29 -2.66 11.67
C LEU A 183 5.41 -2.55 12.91
N HIS A 184 4.65 -3.60 13.24
CA HIS A 184 3.80 -3.62 14.43
C HIS A 184 4.63 -3.45 15.71
N ALA A 185 5.72 -4.17 15.85
CA ALA A 185 6.60 -4.06 17.00
C ALA A 185 7.22 -2.65 17.14
N ALA A 186 7.50 -1.98 16.01
CA ALA A 186 8.11 -0.66 16.04
C ALA A 186 7.13 0.48 16.32
N PHE A 187 5.87 0.35 15.89
CA PHE A 187 4.93 1.46 15.93
C PHE A 187 3.73 1.24 16.84
N VAL A 188 3.22 0.02 16.94
CA VAL A 188 1.99 -0.28 17.68
C VAL A 188 2.30 -0.83 19.06
N ALA A 189 3.21 -1.80 19.16
CA ALA A 189 3.55 -2.42 20.46
C ALA A 189 4.14 -1.43 21.49
N VAL A 190 4.72 -0.32 21.01
CA VAL A 190 5.21 0.76 21.88
C VAL A 190 4.07 1.62 22.46
N LEU A 191 2.90 1.64 21.80
CA LEU A 191 1.73 2.39 22.21
C LEU A 191 0.83 1.61 23.18
N ASP A 192 1.02 0.29 23.30
CA ASP A 192 0.12 -0.62 24.02
C ASP A 192 0.28 -0.58 25.56
N HIS A 193 1.06 0.35 26.10
CA HIS A 193 1.07 0.64 27.53
C HIS A 193 -0.09 1.57 27.96
N GLY A 194 -1.31 1.25 27.51
CA GLY A 194 -2.55 1.85 28.04
C GLY A 194 -3.10 3.07 27.31
N ARG A 195 -2.64 3.38 26.07
CA ARG A 195 -3.16 4.49 25.25
C ARG A 195 -3.37 4.13 23.79
N ALA A 196 -3.86 2.93 23.52
CA ALA A 196 -4.17 2.50 22.15
C ALA A 196 -5.44 3.13 21.56
N ILE A 197 -6.12 3.98 22.31
CA ILE A 197 -7.29 4.75 21.82
C ILE A 197 -7.09 6.17 22.37
N CYS A 198 -6.90 7.14 21.48
CA CYS A 198 -7.02 8.54 21.87
C CYS A 198 -8.45 8.76 22.38
N ILE A 199 -8.61 8.76 23.71
CA ILE A 199 -9.87 9.15 24.34
C ILE A 199 -9.95 10.67 24.15
N ALA A 200 -10.85 11.10 23.27
CA ALA A 200 -11.25 12.50 23.23
C ALA A 200 -11.93 12.83 24.56
N SER A 201 -11.24 13.58 25.40
CA SER A 201 -11.79 14.19 26.61
C SER A 201 -12.74 15.32 26.26
#